data_f7621e09dc4a2c54bfd933d3bed7fe21
#
_entry.id   f7621e09dc4a2c54bfd933d3bed7fe21
#
_cell.length_a   1.000
_cell.length_b   1.000
_cell.length_c   1.000
_cell.angle_alpha   90.00
_cell.angle_beta   90.00
_cell.angle_gamma   90.00
#
_symmetry.space_group_name_H-M   'P 1'
#
loop_
_entity.id
_entity.type
_entity.pdbx_description
1 polymer ?
#
loop_
_entity_poly.entity_id
_entity_poly.type
_entity_poly.pdbx_seq_one_letter_code
_entity_poly.pdbx_strand_id
1 'polypeptide(L)'
;MRKRISLLAACGVVAALGLAATPAHAADPVFTLAGPAEVGLRPHPGQNVAPQKTSVEFRLVNDTASAFDRQSTFTIDLSGLKGIADVALAKQQGSDCALTEAAVTCKRPALWKGETTVVDLDLSAAKDSKAGATADLTVTGKAEGATFKTATTKVRVGGPDLVLERADLKAEQKPGDKQPLSIVFANEGTESVQGVVLEMRTTHGIDLVEQYDNCSYSEDPNEGRPWNTGWSTVQCLLEGEYKPGTVYGVDGPLTLKAAPHAFADGLTYAVYAGGDQPKAGKTSKKPTGGKKLAVRERAAKASAQSVDLDPWNNLQEFDFRTKNSADLVAWPVALAGGAGETVKADFGFRNNGPAWVAYLRSGESVARTDIVIPAGTKVTKVPAGCHGVNADGTTREQTLGAPRYFCSTGHVVGEREKFTYPFELKIEQVVANAAGSVSVGQWTPEGTKGQPWDPNHANDKASVVISAKDGGATPSPTATATASPTATATSSASATATSGATANGGLAATGSSAGTLALGGAVLVAAGGGLVLAFRRKNGTHA
;
A
#
# COMPACT_ATOMS: atom_id res chain seq x y z
N MET A 1 14.05 -8.29 -63.89
CA MET A 1 14.94 -7.52 -64.82
C MET A 1 16.07 -6.91 -63.97
N ARG A 2 17.28 -7.33 -64.32
CA ARG A 2 18.55 -6.89 -63.69
C ARG A 2 18.90 -5.48 -64.15
N LYS A 3 19.40 -4.57 -63.25
CA LYS A 3 20.44 -3.61 -63.65
C LYS A 3 21.39 -3.40 -62.49
N ARG A 4 22.58 -3.88 -62.66
CA ARG A 4 23.80 -3.53 -61.88
C ARG A 4 24.29 -2.20 -62.44
N ILE A 5 24.71 -1.30 -61.52
CA ILE A 5 25.54 -0.15 -61.90
C ILE A 5 26.75 -0.17 -60.95
N SER A 6 27.91 -0.37 -61.53
CA SER A 6 29.21 -0.23 -60.91
C SER A 6 29.57 1.25 -60.80
N LEU A 7 30.14 1.71 -59.72
CA LEU A 7 30.78 3.04 -59.62
C LEU A 7 32.20 2.92 -59.15
N LEU A 8 33.02 3.58 -59.87
CA LEU A 8 34.47 3.68 -59.83
C LEU A 8 34.97 4.36 -58.52
N ALA A 9 36.11 3.85 -58.05
CA ALA A 9 36.95 4.46 -57.04
C ALA A 9 37.62 5.74 -57.56
N ALA A 10 37.50 6.83 -56.80
CA ALA A 10 38.37 8.00 -56.96
C ALA A 10 39.06 8.24 -55.61
N CYS A 11 40.36 7.99 -55.56
CA CYS A 11 41.25 8.38 -54.47
C CYS A 11 41.39 9.87 -54.42
N GLY A 12 40.81 10.52 -53.42
CA GLY A 12 41.07 11.92 -53.07
C GLY A 12 41.83 11.97 -51.76
N VAL A 13 43.07 12.36 -51.81
CA VAL A 13 43.89 12.73 -50.65
C VAL A 13 43.34 14.03 -50.10
N VAL A 14 42.65 13.97 -48.95
CA VAL A 14 42.24 15.17 -48.20
C VAL A 14 43.24 15.38 -47.07
N ALA A 15 43.97 16.46 -47.15
CA ALA A 15 44.87 16.97 -46.10
C ALA A 15 44.07 17.16 -44.80
N ALA A 16 44.46 16.48 -43.73
CA ALA A 16 43.90 16.68 -42.39
C ALA A 16 44.35 18.06 -41.86
N LEU A 17 43.50 19.06 -42.07
CA LEU A 17 43.54 20.26 -41.24
C LEU A 17 42.94 19.88 -39.88
N GLY A 18 43.80 19.79 -38.87
CA GLY A 18 43.38 19.58 -37.48
C GLY A 18 42.52 20.75 -36.99
N LEU A 19 41.21 20.62 -37.11
CA LEU A 19 40.29 21.42 -36.34
C LEU A 19 40.42 20.94 -34.90
N ALA A 20 41.08 21.75 -34.06
CA ALA A 20 40.99 21.59 -32.62
C ALA A 20 39.49 21.64 -32.25
N ALA A 21 38.91 20.47 -31.93
CA ALA A 21 37.58 20.41 -31.37
C ALA A 21 37.64 21.24 -30.08
N THR A 22 37.05 22.41 -30.09
CA THR A 22 36.73 23.11 -28.85
C THR A 22 35.94 22.16 -27.97
N PRO A 23 36.36 21.95 -26.70
CA PRO A 23 35.58 21.10 -25.82
C PRO A 23 34.15 21.65 -25.79
N ALA A 24 33.19 20.88 -26.23
CA ALA A 24 31.80 21.20 -26.08
C ALA A 24 31.56 21.35 -24.57
N HIS A 25 31.45 22.56 -24.09
CA HIS A 25 31.00 22.80 -22.74
C HIS A 25 29.58 22.22 -22.66
N ALA A 26 29.42 21.16 -21.86
CA ALA A 26 28.10 20.68 -21.54
C ALA A 26 27.31 21.86 -20.95
N ALA A 27 26.12 22.10 -21.49
CA ALA A 27 25.27 23.18 -20.95
C ALA A 27 25.01 22.90 -19.46
N ASP A 28 25.02 23.96 -18.67
CA ASP A 28 24.74 23.87 -17.25
C ASP A 28 23.37 23.17 -17.02
N PRO A 29 23.27 22.24 -16.09
CA PRO A 29 22.01 21.57 -15.79
C PRO A 29 20.95 22.58 -15.32
N VAL A 30 19.70 22.33 -15.73
CA VAL A 30 18.53 23.10 -15.33
C VAL A 30 17.69 22.27 -14.38
N PHE A 31 17.64 22.66 -13.12
CA PHE A 31 16.82 21.99 -12.11
C PHE A 31 15.45 22.66 -11.97
N THR A 32 14.42 21.87 -11.71
CA THR A 32 13.07 22.37 -11.48
C THR A 32 12.74 22.27 -9.99
N LEU A 33 12.42 23.41 -9.38
CA LEU A 33 11.83 23.46 -8.06
C LEU A 33 10.32 23.18 -8.17
N ALA A 34 9.77 22.46 -7.22
CA ALA A 34 8.36 22.10 -7.16
C ALA A 34 7.82 22.32 -5.74
N GLY A 35 6.56 22.70 -5.66
CA GLY A 35 5.79 22.84 -4.43
C GLY A 35 4.32 22.78 -4.75
N PRO A 36 3.42 22.80 -3.76
CA PRO A 36 1.98 22.90 -4.00
C PRO A 36 1.64 24.21 -4.73
N ALA A 37 0.67 24.16 -5.64
CA ALA A 37 0.23 25.37 -6.35
C ALA A 37 -0.42 26.39 -5.42
N GLU A 38 -1.21 25.90 -4.45
CA GLU A 38 -1.90 26.69 -3.43
C GLU A 38 -1.89 25.96 -2.09
N VAL A 39 -1.86 26.71 -0.99
CA VAL A 39 -1.99 26.22 0.38
C VAL A 39 -2.99 27.06 1.12
N GLY A 40 -4.05 26.40 1.64
CA GLY A 40 -5.03 27.01 2.53
C GLY A 40 -4.54 26.99 3.99
N LEU A 41 -4.64 28.10 4.66
CA LEU A 41 -4.39 28.22 6.09
C LEU A 41 -5.71 28.45 6.81
N ARG A 42 -5.90 27.71 7.87
CA ARG A 42 -7.02 27.95 8.75
C ARG A 42 -6.94 29.35 9.34
N PRO A 43 -8.03 30.13 9.39
CA PRO A 43 -8.06 31.39 10.10
C PRO A 43 -7.57 31.22 11.55
N HIS A 44 -6.85 32.21 12.05
CA HIS A 44 -6.33 32.16 13.42
C HIS A 44 -7.51 32.06 14.41
N PRO A 45 -7.50 31.09 15.36
CA PRO A 45 -8.65 30.81 16.22
C PRO A 45 -8.92 31.85 17.32
N GLY A 46 -8.13 32.92 17.37
CA GLY A 46 -8.29 33.98 18.36
C GLY A 46 -7.29 33.88 19.52
N GLN A 47 -7.60 34.57 20.63
CA GLN A 47 -6.71 34.58 21.79
C GLN A 47 -6.78 33.27 22.56
N ASN A 48 -5.64 32.84 23.08
CA ASN A 48 -5.43 31.65 23.93
C ASN A 48 -5.59 30.27 23.26
N VAL A 49 -5.71 30.21 21.94
CA VAL A 49 -5.68 28.94 21.19
C VAL A 49 -4.51 28.99 20.22
N ALA A 50 -3.70 27.95 20.19
CA ALA A 50 -2.61 27.86 19.24
C ALA A 50 -3.17 27.72 17.82
N PRO A 51 -2.65 28.49 16.83
CA PRO A 51 -3.07 28.33 15.44
C PRO A 51 -2.64 26.96 14.91
N GLN A 52 -3.46 26.40 14.04
CA GLN A 52 -3.10 25.18 13.35
C GLN A 52 -1.98 25.46 12.34
N LYS A 53 -1.10 24.49 12.22
CA LYS A 53 0.00 24.52 11.29
C LYS A 53 -0.31 23.66 10.07
N THR A 54 -0.03 24.19 8.89
CA THR A 54 -0.10 23.47 7.62
C THR A 54 1.33 23.29 7.13
N SER A 55 1.74 22.05 6.88
CA SER A 55 3.08 21.74 6.35
C SER A 55 3.15 21.99 4.86
N VAL A 56 4.23 22.65 4.42
CA VAL A 56 4.48 22.98 3.01
C VAL A 56 5.88 22.52 2.64
N GLU A 57 5.96 21.52 1.80
CA GLU A 57 7.21 20.95 1.34
C GLU A 57 7.57 21.47 -0.05
N PHE A 58 8.79 21.98 -0.20
CA PHE A 58 9.38 22.29 -1.51
C PHE A 58 10.44 21.25 -1.86
N ARG A 59 10.37 20.77 -3.09
CA ARG A 59 11.23 19.72 -3.62
C ARG A 59 11.97 20.20 -4.85
N LEU A 60 13.07 19.52 -5.14
CA LEU A 60 13.83 19.64 -6.37
C LEU A 60 13.92 18.29 -7.04
N VAL A 61 13.72 18.26 -8.35
CA VAL A 61 13.91 17.07 -9.17
C VAL A 61 15.22 17.20 -9.94
N ASN A 62 16.15 16.26 -9.69
CA ASN A 62 17.36 16.07 -10.47
C ASN A 62 17.18 14.88 -11.41
N ASP A 63 16.84 15.13 -12.66
CA ASP A 63 16.65 14.13 -13.72
C ASP A 63 17.93 13.88 -14.56
N THR A 64 19.06 14.47 -14.16
CA THR A 64 20.35 14.25 -14.81
C THR A 64 20.89 12.83 -14.55
N ALA A 65 21.90 12.42 -15.33
CA ALA A 65 22.47 11.08 -15.20
C ALA A 65 23.16 10.82 -13.85
N SER A 66 23.66 11.89 -13.18
CA SER A 66 24.45 11.81 -11.95
C SER A 66 24.02 12.84 -10.91
N ALA A 67 24.54 12.72 -9.70
CA ALA A 67 24.43 13.76 -8.69
C ALA A 67 25.15 15.04 -9.15
N PHE A 68 24.66 16.18 -8.67
CA PHE A 68 25.31 17.48 -8.83
C PHE A 68 26.04 17.80 -7.51
N ASP A 69 27.36 17.63 -7.50
CA ASP A 69 28.21 17.68 -6.31
C ASP A 69 28.74 19.10 -6.02
N ARG A 70 27.87 20.10 -6.15
CA ARG A 70 28.22 21.48 -5.79
C ARG A 70 27.21 22.03 -4.78
N GLN A 71 27.70 22.88 -3.88
CA GLN A 71 26.85 23.52 -2.91
C GLN A 71 25.80 24.40 -3.60
N SER A 72 24.54 24.11 -3.29
CA SER A 72 23.38 24.87 -3.74
C SER A 72 22.76 25.62 -2.56
N THR A 73 22.30 26.83 -2.82
CA THR A 73 21.59 27.65 -1.84
C THR A 73 20.19 27.93 -2.35
N PHE A 74 19.20 27.65 -1.52
CA PHE A 74 17.79 27.90 -1.79
C PHE A 74 17.30 29.01 -0.88
N THR A 75 16.57 29.95 -1.47
CA THR A 75 16.00 31.09 -0.73
C THR A 75 14.50 31.11 -0.96
N ILE A 76 13.76 31.13 0.14
CA ILE A 76 12.31 31.26 0.18
C ILE A 76 12.00 32.66 0.68
N ASP A 77 11.38 33.47 -0.15
CA ASP A 77 10.98 34.84 0.17
C ASP A 77 9.71 34.84 1.01
N LEU A 78 9.77 35.40 2.22
CA LEU A 78 8.67 35.50 3.17
C LEU A 78 8.07 36.91 3.23
N SER A 79 8.60 37.86 2.49
CA SER A 79 8.20 39.29 2.58
C SER A 79 6.72 39.53 2.32
N GLY A 80 6.13 38.74 1.40
CA GLY A 80 4.69 38.79 1.10
C GLY A 80 3.79 38.20 2.19
N LEU A 81 4.31 37.41 3.12
CA LEU A 81 3.52 36.74 4.16
C LEU A 81 3.26 37.60 5.40
N LYS A 82 3.92 38.75 5.51
CA LYS A 82 3.80 39.64 6.69
C LYS A 82 2.35 40.00 6.99
N GLY A 83 1.85 39.66 8.17
CA GLY A 83 0.48 39.91 8.58
C GLY A 83 -0.57 38.95 7.95
N ILE A 84 -0.14 37.99 7.13
CA ILE A 84 -0.98 36.97 6.52
C ILE A 84 -0.70 35.62 7.15
N ALA A 85 0.57 35.22 7.21
CA ALA A 85 0.97 33.93 7.78
C ALA A 85 2.27 34.05 8.60
N ASP A 86 2.32 33.27 9.68
CA ASP A 86 3.52 33.01 10.45
C ASP A 86 4.20 31.75 9.91
N VAL A 87 5.53 31.75 9.87
CA VAL A 87 6.35 30.68 9.29
C VAL A 87 7.29 30.11 10.34
N ALA A 88 7.39 28.79 10.39
CA ALA A 88 8.40 28.08 11.17
C ALA A 88 9.06 26.99 10.31
N LEU A 89 10.28 26.60 10.64
CA LEU A 89 10.90 25.41 10.08
C LEU A 89 10.25 24.17 10.70
N ALA A 90 9.92 23.17 9.87
CA ALA A 90 9.40 21.91 10.39
C ALA A 90 10.42 21.23 11.30
N LYS A 91 9.94 20.49 12.34
CA LYS A 91 10.82 19.86 13.35
C LYS A 91 11.83 18.86 12.76
N GLN A 92 11.52 18.28 11.61
CA GLN A 92 12.39 17.32 10.91
C GLN A 92 13.38 17.99 9.95
N GLN A 93 13.30 19.32 9.81
CA GLN A 93 14.22 20.07 8.96
C GLN A 93 15.62 20.04 9.60
N GLY A 94 16.62 19.59 8.84
CA GLY A 94 18.01 19.54 9.31
C GLY A 94 18.58 20.94 9.55
N SER A 95 19.77 20.99 10.19
CA SER A 95 20.48 22.23 10.59
C SER A 95 20.93 23.15 9.46
N ASP A 96 20.66 22.78 8.20
CA ASP A 96 21.16 23.47 7.00
C ASP A 96 20.26 24.62 6.53
N CYS A 97 19.19 24.90 7.27
CA CYS A 97 18.26 26.00 6.98
C CYS A 97 18.29 27.04 8.11
N ALA A 98 18.26 28.32 7.73
CA ALA A 98 18.14 29.46 8.63
C ALA A 98 16.89 30.25 8.30
N LEU A 99 16.08 30.56 9.31
CA LEU A 99 14.86 31.38 9.22
C LEU A 99 15.15 32.78 9.73
N THR A 100 14.77 33.79 8.96
CA THR A 100 14.73 35.23 9.33
C THR A 100 13.32 35.76 9.09
N GLU A 101 13.03 36.99 9.47
CA GLU A 101 11.74 37.63 9.18
C GLU A 101 11.45 37.76 7.67
N ALA A 102 12.48 37.90 6.84
CA ALA A 102 12.34 38.14 5.41
C ALA A 102 12.46 36.90 4.54
N ALA A 103 13.16 35.86 5.02
CA ALA A 103 13.46 34.70 4.19
C ALA A 103 13.86 33.46 5.01
N VAL A 104 13.64 32.29 4.40
CA VAL A 104 14.33 31.05 4.78
C VAL A 104 15.44 30.79 3.77
N THR A 105 16.64 30.50 4.27
CA THR A 105 17.79 30.14 3.43
C THR A 105 18.26 28.73 3.80
N CYS A 106 18.26 27.82 2.84
CA CYS A 106 18.72 26.44 3.00
C CYS A 106 19.94 26.16 2.14
N LYS A 107 20.92 25.43 2.65
CA LYS A 107 22.10 24.98 1.92
C LYS A 107 22.06 23.48 1.72
N ARG A 108 22.44 23.01 0.52
CA ARG A 108 22.60 21.60 0.20
C ARG A 108 23.98 21.37 -0.41
N PRO A 109 24.81 20.49 0.16
CA PRO A 109 26.16 20.24 -0.34
C PRO A 109 26.16 19.55 -1.70
N ALA A 110 25.14 18.74 -1.98
CA ALA A 110 24.95 18.06 -3.25
C ALA A 110 23.45 17.86 -3.52
N LEU A 111 23.09 17.72 -4.81
CA LEU A 111 21.74 17.39 -5.25
C LEU A 111 21.77 15.98 -5.86
N TRP A 112 21.28 15.00 -5.11
CA TRP A 112 21.26 13.61 -5.54
C TRP A 112 20.30 13.40 -6.72
N LYS A 113 20.53 12.35 -7.51
CA LYS A 113 19.61 11.96 -8.58
C LYS A 113 18.23 11.62 -7.99
N GLY A 114 17.17 12.12 -8.64
CA GLY A 114 15.80 11.95 -8.22
C GLY A 114 15.27 13.16 -7.44
N GLU A 115 14.27 12.93 -6.61
CA GLU A 115 13.65 13.95 -5.78
C GLU A 115 14.45 14.23 -4.50
N THR A 116 14.63 15.51 -4.18
CA THR A 116 15.25 15.97 -2.94
C THR A 116 14.39 17.05 -2.30
N THR A 117 14.04 16.88 -1.02
CA THR A 117 13.38 17.94 -0.24
C THR A 117 14.35 19.09 -0.02
N VAL A 118 13.96 20.26 -0.49
CA VAL A 118 14.72 21.52 -0.34
C VAL A 118 14.46 22.11 1.03
N VAL A 119 13.19 22.29 1.37
CA VAL A 119 12.73 22.83 2.64
C VAL A 119 11.35 22.30 2.97
N ASP A 120 11.11 22.12 4.27
CA ASP A 120 9.81 21.80 4.84
C ASP A 120 9.46 22.88 5.87
N LEU A 121 8.34 23.55 5.66
CA LEU A 121 7.87 24.69 6.44
C LEU A 121 6.54 24.38 7.10
N ASP A 122 6.38 24.83 8.33
CA ASP A 122 5.09 24.91 9.01
C ASP A 122 4.55 26.34 8.88
N LEU A 123 3.42 26.50 8.19
CA LEU A 123 2.70 27.77 8.06
C LEU A 123 1.49 27.79 8.96
N SER A 124 1.18 28.95 9.55
CA SER A 124 -0.09 29.20 10.26
C SER A 124 -0.60 30.59 9.93
N ALA A 125 -1.92 30.80 9.97
CA ALA A 125 -2.47 32.13 9.76
C ALA A 125 -2.00 33.09 10.85
N ALA A 126 -1.57 34.27 10.48
CA ALA A 126 -1.18 35.32 11.44
C ALA A 126 -2.41 35.79 12.24
N LYS A 127 -2.19 36.21 13.48
CA LYS A 127 -3.28 36.55 14.44
C LYS A 127 -4.30 37.53 13.90
N ASP A 128 -3.87 38.53 13.16
CA ASP A 128 -4.73 39.60 12.64
C ASP A 128 -5.07 39.41 11.15
N SER A 129 -4.74 38.25 10.58
CA SER A 129 -5.04 37.94 9.18
C SER A 129 -6.54 37.76 8.98
N LYS A 130 -7.03 38.18 7.81
CA LYS A 130 -8.44 38.06 7.43
C LYS A 130 -8.65 36.87 6.51
N ALA A 131 -9.79 36.20 6.65
CA ALA A 131 -10.21 35.20 5.68
C ALA A 131 -10.22 35.80 4.26
N GLY A 132 -9.73 35.07 3.28
CA GLY A 132 -9.54 35.55 1.90
C GLY A 132 -8.21 36.27 1.65
N ALA A 133 -7.41 36.61 2.66
CA ALA A 133 -6.07 37.18 2.45
C ALA A 133 -5.17 36.17 1.73
N THR A 134 -4.40 36.67 0.75
CA THR A 134 -3.51 35.84 -0.05
C THR A 134 -2.11 36.45 -0.15
N ALA A 135 -1.10 35.61 -0.27
CA ALA A 135 0.28 35.98 -0.57
C ALA A 135 0.98 34.87 -1.38
N ASP A 136 2.03 35.24 -2.08
CA ASP A 136 2.85 34.30 -2.81
C ASP A 136 4.12 33.96 -2.00
N LEU A 137 4.42 32.67 -1.92
CA LEU A 137 5.64 32.12 -1.34
C LEU A 137 6.52 31.61 -2.48
N THR A 138 7.62 32.30 -2.76
CA THR A 138 8.48 32.00 -3.90
C THR A 138 9.79 31.36 -3.45
N VAL A 139 10.15 30.24 -4.07
CA VAL A 139 11.42 29.54 -3.85
C VAL A 139 12.33 29.71 -5.04
N THR A 140 13.56 30.15 -4.78
CA THR A 140 14.62 30.31 -5.77
C THR A 140 15.83 29.46 -5.39
N GLY A 141 16.62 29.05 -6.39
CA GLY A 141 17.87 28.30 -6.19
C GLY A 141 19.05 29.00 -6.86
N LYS A 142 20.24 28.83 -6.26
CA LYS A 142 21.51 29.33 -6.81
C LYS A 142 22.62 28.30 -6.54
N ALA A 143 23.37 27.96 -7.59
CA ALA A 143 24.64 27.23 -7.50
C ALA A 143 25.53 27.62 -8.68
N GLU A 144 26.84 27.43 -8.53
CA GLU A 144 27.78 27.59 -9.63
C GLU A 144 27.64 26.46 -10.64
N GLY A 145 27.46 26.75 -11.92
CA GLY A 145 27.32 25.75 -12.97
C GLY A 145 25.96 25.04 -12.98
N ALA A 146 24.91 25.71 -12.50
CA ALA A 146 23.53 25.24 -12.62
C ALA A 146 22.53 26.39 -12.65
N THR A 147 21.39 26.17 -13.26
CA THR A 147 20.23 27.07 -13.23
C THR A 147 19.04 26.41 -12.57
N PHE A 148 18.16 27.22 -11.97
CA PHE A 148 16.99 26.72 -11.25
C PHE A 148 15.72 27.41 -11.75
N LYS A 149 14.70 26.63 -12.08
CA LYS A 149 13.35 27.14 -12.30
C LYS A 149 12.69 27.35 -10.95
N THR A 150 12.17 28.56 -10.73
CA THR A 150 11.50 28.93 -9.47
C THR A 150 10.20 28.18 -9.29
N ALA A 151 9.81 27.93 -8.02
CA ALA A 151 8.48 27.50 -7.65
C ALA A 151 7.77 28.63 -6.88
N THR A 152 6.49 28.82 -7.14
CA THR A 152 5.64 29.76 -6.41
C THR A 152 4.42 29.02 -5.89
N THR A 153 4.12 29.19 -4.60
CA THR A 153 2.95 28.67 -3.91
C THR A 153 2.10 29.83 -3.45
N LYS A 154 0.82 29.85 -3.83
CA LYS A 154 -0.13 30.81 -3.28
C LYS A 154 -0.52 30.37 -1.88
N VAL A 155 -0.28 31.18 -0.88
CA VAL A 155 -0.77 31.02 0.49
C VAL A 155 -2.06 31.80 0.65
N ARG A 156 -3.10 31.15 1.19
CA ARG A 156 -4.42 31.75 1.38
C ARG A 156 -4.91 31.50 2.80
N VAL A 157 -5.47 32.49 3.44
CA VAL A 157 -6.16 32.32 4.72
C VAL A 157 -7.62 31.99 4.48
N GLY A 158 -8.09 30.85 5.00
CA GLY A 158 -9.41 30.33 4.72
C GLY A 158 -9.44 29.50 3.43
N GLY A 159 -10.61 29.02 3.11
CA GLY A 159 -10.91 28.11 2.02
C GLY A 159 -12.01 27.15 2.42
N PRO A 160 -12.40 26.21 1.56
CA PRO A 160 -13.29 25.12 1.93
C PRO A 160 -12.58 24.13 2.87
N ASP A 161 -13.36 23.48 3.73
CA ASP A 161 -12.91 22.44 4.64
C ASP A 161 -13.99 21.36 4.74
N LEU A 162 -13.78 20.24 4.06
CA LEU A 162 -14.73 19.14 4.01
C LEU A 162 -14.38 18.11 5.10
N VAL A 163 -15.20 18.00 6.10
CA VAL A 163 -15.02 17.09 7.24
C VAL A 163 -15.98 15.91 7.13
N LEU A 164 -15.46 14.69 7.20
CA LEU A 164 -16.25 13.46 7.16
C LEU A 164 -16.61 12.95 8.56
N GLU A 165 -17.90 12.69 8.80
CA GLU A 165 -18.33 11.92 9.96
C GLU A 165 -17.98 10.44 9.76
N ARG A 166 -17.48 9.79 10.82
CA ARG A 166 -17.23 8.36 10.80
C ARG A 166 -18.53 7.58 10.77
N ALA A 167 -18.74 6.73 9.77
CA ALA A 167 -19.91 5.89 9.66
C ALA A 167 -19.96 4.84 10.80
N ASP A 168 -21.16 4.56 11.29
CA ASP A 168 -21.39 3.49 12.27
C ASP A 168 -21.53 2.14 11.55
N LEU A 169 -20.42 1.42 11.46
CA LEU A 169 -20.31 0.13 10.77
C LEU A 169 -19.93 -0.97 11.75
N LYS A 170 -20.46 -2.17 11.52
CA LYS A 170 -20.08 -3.37 12.27
C LYS A 170 -18.80 -3.96 11.68
N ALA A 171 -17.77 -4.09 12.50
CA ALA A 171 -16.50 -4.69 12.08
C ALA A 171 -16.60 -6.20 11.86
N GLU A 172 -17.35 -6.90 12.74
CA GLU A 172 -17.52 -8.35 12.66
C GLU A 172 -18.73 -8.70 11.80
N GLN A 173 -18.53 -9.58 10.80
CA GLN A 173 -19.55 -9.99 9.85
C GLN A 173 -19.40 -11.45 9.42
N LYS A 174 -20.36 -11.95 8.65
CA LYS A 174 -20.34 -13.26 8.00
C LYS A 174 -20.40 -13.07 6.48
N PRO A 175 -19.97 -14.05 5.68
CA PRO A 175 -20.18 -14.02 4.23
C PRO A 175 -21.65 -13.79 3.88
N GLY A 176 -21.90 -12.83 2.99
CA GLY A 176 -23.25 -12.45 2.57
C GLY A 176 -23.94 -11.39 3.44
N ASP A 177 -23.41 -11.05 4.61
CA ASP A 177 -23.97 -9.99 5.45
C ASP A 177 -23.94 -8.66 4.70
N LYS A 178 -25.00 -7.88 4.91
CA LYS A 178 -25.15 -6.55 4.32
C LYS A 178 -25.31 -5.52 5.43
N GLN A 179 -24.72 -4.34 5.23
CA GLN A 179 -24.90 -3.21 6.12
C GLN A 179 -24.96 -1.89 5.35
N PRO A 180 -25.78 -0.92 5.78
CA PRO A 180 -25.86 0.39 5.15
C PRO A 180 -24.60 1.19 5.45
N LEU A 181 -24.09 1.91 4.44
CA LEU A 181 -23.05 2.92 4.59
C LEU A 181 -23.71 4.30 4.56
N SER A 182 -23.84 4.94 5.71
CA SER A 182 -24.34 6.30 5.82
C SER A 182 -23.16 7.27 5.76
N ILE A 183 -23.11 8.11 4.74
CA ILE A 183 -22.06 9.11 4.57
C ILE A 183 -22.63 10.49 4.90
N VAL A 184 -22.00 11.13 5.87
CA VAL A 184 -22.30 12.49 6.32
C VAL A 184 -21.01 13.29 6.32
N PHE A 185 -21.07 14.51 5.79
CA PHE A 185 -19.93 15.42 5.80
C PHE A 185 -20.40 16.87 5.99
N ALA A 186 -19.50 17.73 6.39
CA ALA A 186 -19.73 19.16 6.55
C ALA A 186 -18.70 19.95 5.77
N ASN A 187 -19.03 21.17 5.37
CA ASN A 187 -18.03 22.16 5.00
C ASN A 187 -17.83 23.07 6.22
N GLU A 188 -16.77 22.85 6.98
CA GLU A 188 -16.39 23.65 8.15
C GLU A 188 -15.48 24.84 7.79
N GLY A 189 -15.18 25.02 6.52
CA GLY A 189 -14.36 26.09 6.00
C GLY A 189 -15.03 27.47 6.01
N THR A 190 -14.38 28.42 5.32
CA THR A 190 -14.85 29.81 5.17
C THR A 190 -15.46 30.09 3.81
N GLU A 191 -15.39 29.17 2.88
CA GLU A 191 -15.83 29.32 1.50
C GLU A 191 -16.65 28.13 1.02
N SER A 192 -17.57 28.40 0.07
CA SER A 192 -18.35 27.35 -0.59
C SER A 192 -17.48 26.51 -1.52
N VAL A 193 -17.84 25.24 -1.66
CA VAL A 193 -17.29 24.32 -2.66
C VAL A 193 -18.29 24.12 -3.79
N GLN A 194 -17.82 24.17 -5.03
CA GLN A 194 -18.62 23.84 -6.21
C GLN A 194 -18.34 22.39 -6.64
N GLY A 195 -19.26 21.50 -6.34
CA GLY A 195 -19.12 20.06 -6.55
C GLY A 195 -18.22 19.39 -5.50
N VAL A 196 -18.60 18.20 -5.11
CA VAL A 196 -17.83 17.32 -4.21
C VAL A 196 -17.67 15.98 -4.89
N VAL A 197 -16.50 15.37 -4.79
CA VAL A 197 -16.26 13.99 -5.21
C VAL A 197 -16.21 13.12 -3.97
N LEU A 198 -17.14 12.18 -3.88
CA LEU A 198 -17.09 11.08 -2.93
C LEU A 198 -16.29 9.94 -3.54
N GLU A 199 -15.17 9.59 -2.92
CA GLU A 199 -14.40 8.39 -3.26
C GLU A 199 -14.65 7.31 -2.21
N MET A 200 -14.89 6.09 -2.67
CA MET A 200 -14.98 4.89 -1.84
C MET A 200 -14.06 3.83 -2.41
N ARG A 201 -13.25 3.21 -1.57
CA ARG A 201 -12.36 2.11 -1.95
C ARG A 201 -12.62 0.94 -1.03
N THR A 202 -12.86 -0.22 -1.62
CA THR A 202 -13.05 -1.48 -0.90
C THR A 202 -12.03 -2.50 -1.33
N THR A 203 -11.61 -3.37 -0.41
CA THR A 203 -10.82 -4.53 -0.76
C THR A 203 -11.68 -5.60 -1.41
N HIS A 204 -11.03 -6.63 -1.96
CA HIS A 204 -11.64 -7.72 -2.72
C HIS A 204 -12.85 -8.38 -2.04
N GLY A 205 -12.87 -8.47 -0.70
CA GLY A 205 -13.97 -9.12 0.03
C GLY A 205 -15.18 -8.24 0.34
N ILE A 206 -15.22 -6.97 -0.07
CA ILE A 206 -16.35 -6.07 0.18
C ILE A 206 -16.91 -5.53 -1.13
N ASP A 207 -18.17 -5.88 -1.41
CA ASP A 207 -18.92 -5.36 -2.55
C ASP A 207 -19.69 -4.08 -2.18
N LEU A 208 -19.72 -3.09 -3.08
CA LEU A 208 -20.70 -2.02 -3.11
C LEU A 208 -21.87 -2.47 -3.98
N VAL A 209 -23.06 -2.61 -3.38
CA VAL A 209 -24.21 -3.28 -4.04
C VAL A 209 -24.84 -2.39 -5.09
N GLU A 210 -25.03 -1.12 -4.80
CA GLU A 210 -25.70 -0.19 -5.70
C GLU A 210 -24.72 0.47 -6.66
N GLN A 211 -25.23 0.82 -7.85
CA GLN A 211 -24.49 1.56 -8.88
C GLN A 211 -25.25 2.82 -9.28
N TYR A 212 -24.52 3.90 -9.54
CA TYR A 212 -25.06 5.23 -9.86
C TYR A 212 -24.41 5.81 -11.11
N ASP A 213 -25.20 6.53 -11.93
CA ASP A 213 -24.75 7.09 -13.22
C ASP A 213 -23.73 8.23 -13.08
N ASN A 214 -23.74 8.93 -11.94
CA ASN A 214 -22.75 9.97 -11.64
C ASN A 214 -21.52 9.43 -10.91
N CYS A 215 -21.36 8.09 -10.87
CA CYS A 215 -20.20 7.42 -10.32
C CYS A 215 -19.39 6.72 -11.41
N SER A 216 -18.09 6.65 -11.23
CA SER A 216 -17.17 5.84 -12.01
C SER A 216 -16.62 4.70 -11.16
N TYR A 217 -16.54 3.52 -11.72
CA TYR A 217 -16.13 2.28 -11.06
C TYR A 217 -14.85 1.77 -11.71
N SER A 218 -13.81 1.56 -10.94
CA SER A 218 -12.54 1.01 -11.42
C SER A 218 -12.06 -0.10 -10.47
N GLU A 219 -11.52 -1.13 -11.06
CA GLU A 219 -10.83 -2.21 -10.37
C GLU A 219 -9.32 -1.88 -10.29
N ASP A 220 -8.60 -2.53 -9.40
CA ASP A 220 -7.16 -2.37 -9.28
C ASP A 220 -6.50 -2.70 -10.64
N PRO A 221 -5.69 -1.79 -11.21
CA PRO A 221 -4.99 -2.04 -12.48
C PRO A 221 -3.96 -3.19 -12.36
N ASN A 222 -3.69 -3.67 -11.15
CA ASN A 222 -2.82 -4.80 -10.88
C ASN A 222 -3.57 -6.15 -10.80
N GLU A 223 -4.85 -6.20 -11.19
CA GLU A 223 -5.61 -7.45 -11.24
C GLU A 223 -4.82 -8.54 -12.00
N GLY A 224 -4.73 -9.73 -11.40
CA GLY A 224 -3.95 -10.85 -11.93
C GLY A 224 -2.45 -10.80 -11.66
N ARG A 225 -1.92 -9.82 -10.92
CA ARG A 225 -0.52 -9.79 -10.47
C ARG A 225 -0.38 -10.35 -9.05
N PRO A 226 0.81 -10.89 -8.68
CA PRO A 226 1.02 -11.49 -7.35
C PRO A 226 0.84 -10.51 -6.17
N TRP A 227 0.78 -9.21 -6.43
CA TRP A 227 0.60 -8.16 -5.42
C TRP A 227 -0.73 -7.42 -5.58
N ASN A 228 -1.69 -8.00 -6.31
CA ASN A 228 -3.01 -7.41 -6.41
C ASN A 228 -3.69 -7.45 -5.05
N THR A 229 -3.98 -6.26 -4.53
CA THR A 229 -4.71 -6.09 -3.26
C THR A 229 -6.21 -6.18 -3.43
N GLY A 230 -6.71 -6.35 -4.65
CA GLY A 230 -8.14 -6.41 -4.97
C GLY A 230 -8.91 -5.15 -4.62
N TRP A 231 -8.25 -3.97 -4.61
CA TRP A 231 -8.92 -2.71 -4.35
C TRP A 231 -9.84 -2.32 -5.51
N SER A 232 -11.11 -2.15 -5.21
CA SER A 232 -12.09 -1.51 -6.10
C SER A 232 -12.29 -0.06 -5.69
N THR A 233 -12.34 0.86 -6.64
CA THR A 233 -12.51 2.29 -6.39
C THR A 233 -13.76 2.80 -7.07
N VAL A 234 -14.59 3.52 -6.33
CA VAL A 234 -15.77 4.22 -6.82
C VAL A 234 -15.62 5.70 -6.55
N GLN A 235 -15.77 6.52 -7.59
CA GLN A 235 -15.74 7.98 -7.48
C GLN A 235 -17.06 8.55 -8.01
N CYS A 236 -17.80 9.23 -7.14
CA CYS A 236 -19.10 9.84 -7.46
C CYS A 236 -18.98 11.35 -7.47
N LEU A 237 -19.33 12.00 -8.59
CA LEU A 237 -19.43 13.45 -8.64
C LEU A 237 -20.80 13.87 -8.10
N LEU A 238 -20.76 14.59 -7.00
CA LEU A 238 -21.93 15.18 -6.33
C LEU A 238 -21.98 16.66 -6.72
N GLU A 239 -22.83 16.99 -7.69
CA GLU A 239 -23.00 18.36 -8.18
C GLU A 239 -23.72 19.23 -7.16
N GLY A 240 -23.43 20.53 -7.13
CA GLY A 240 -24.08 21.51 -6.26
C GLY A 240 -23.09 22.42 -5.54
N GLU A 241 -23.63 23.38 -4.80
CA GLU A 241 -22.85 24.27 -3.94
C GLU A 241 -22.93 23.77 -2.49
N TYR A 242 -21.76 23.62 -1.87
CA TYR A 242 -21.61 23.15 -0.49
C TYR A 242 -21.12 24.30 0.38
N LYS A 243 -22.06 24.91 1.13
CA LYS A 243 -21.87 26.16 1.86
C LYS A 243 -21.12 25.94 3.18
N PRO A 244 -20.33 26.93 3.63
CA PRO A 244 -19.73 26.92 4.95
C PRO A 244 -20.74 26.71 6.08
N GLY A 245 -20.35 25.96 7.12
CA GLY A 245 -21.15 25.69 8.29
C GLY A 245 -22.35 24.77 8.04
N THR A 246 -22.46 24.13 6.87
CA THR A 246 -23.59 23.29 6.52
C THR A 246 -23.19 21.81 6.51
N VAL A 247 -24.06 20.97 7.08
CA VAL A 247 -23.92 19.52 7.12
C VAL A 247 -24.71 18.89 5.97
N TYR A 248 -24.12 17.93 5.31
CA TYR A 248 -24.68 17.24 4.16
C TYR A 248 -24.73 15.74 4.42
N GLY A 249 -25.77 15.07 3.96
CA GLY A 249 -25.88 13.62 3.95
C GLY A 249 -26.05 13.09 2.54
N VAL A 250 -25.33 12.05 2.18
CA VAL A 250 -25.55 11.35 0.91
C VAL A 250 -26.95 10.73 0.93
N ASP A 251 -27.71 10.99 -0.14
CA ASP A 251 -29.09 10.58 -0.32
C ASP A 251 -29.19 9.51 -1.41
N GLY A 252 -29.30 8.28 -0.97
CA GLY A 252 -29.35 7.07 -1.77
C GLY A 252 -28.82 5.90 -0.96
N PRO A 253 -29.33 4.69 -1.22
CA PRO A 253 -28.81 3.51 -0.55
C PRO A 253 -27.34 3.28 -0.97
N LEU A 254 -26.45 3.20 -0.02
CA LEU A 254 -25.11 2.66 -0.18
C LEU A 254 -25.01 1.44 0.73
N THR A 255 -24.88 0.26 0.14
CA THR A 255 -24.87 -1.00 0.90
C THR A 255 -23.53 -1.69 0.68
N LEU A 256 -22.83 -1.95 1.77
CA LEU A 256 -21.68 -2.82 1.81
C LEU A 256 -22.16 -4.26 1.99
N LYS A 257 -21.59 -5.19 1.22
CA LYS A 257 -21.88 -6.62 1.32
C LYS A 257 -20.57 -7.39 1.46
N ALA A 258 -20.48 -8.24 2.49
CA ALA A 258 -19.39 -9.19 2.60
C ALA A 258 -19.50 -10.24 1.49
N ALA A 259 -18.52 -10.31 0.61
CA ALA A 259 -18.45 -11.31 -0.45
C ALA A 259 -18.29 -12.73 0.13
N PRO A 260 -18.57 -13.81 -0.61
CA PRO A 260 -18.37 -15.18 -0.13
C PRO A 260 -16.93 -15.47 0.29
N HIS A 261 -15.97 -14.79 -0.30
CA HIS A 261 -14.54 -14.94 -0.03
C HIS A 261 -13.98 -13.91 0.97
N ALA A 262 -14.79 -13.01 1.51
CA ALA A 262 -14.35 -12.02 2.48
C ALA A 262 -13.68 -12.66 3.71
N PHE A 263 -12.64 -12.00 4.25
CA PHE A 263 -11.93 -12.44 5.45
C PHE A 263 -11.45 -11.26 6.32
N ALA A 264 -10.36 -10.60 5.90
CA ALA A 264 -9.86 -9.40 6.53
C ALA A 264 -9.84 -8.30 5.45
N ASP A 265 -10.80 -7.42 5.52
CA ASP A 265 -11.13 -6.48 4.47
C ASP A 265 -11.15 -5.05 4.96
N GLY A 266 -11.06 -4.09 4.06
CA GLY A 266 -11.05 -2.68 4.37
C GLY A 266 -11.99 -1.87 3.49
N LEU A 267 -12.45 -0.77 4.05
CA LEU A 267 -13.11 0.32 3.37
C LEU A 267 -12.34 1.60 3.67
N THR A 268 -12.04 2.36 2.64
CA THR A 268 -11.62 3.75 2.77
C THR A 268 -12.64 4.60 2.02
N TYR A 269 -13.13 5.68 2.63
CA TYR A 269 -13.99 6.63 1.95
C TYR A 269 -13.57 8.07 2.27
N ALA A 270 -13.64 8.92 1.27
CA ALA A 270 -13.18 10.30 1.35
C ALA A 270 -14.09 11.25 0.56
N VAL A 271 -14.12 12.51 0.93
CA VAL A 271 -14.75 13.59 0.17
C VAL A 271 -13.69 14.61 -0.24
N TYR A 272 -13.72 15.03 -1.51
CA TYR A 272 -12.78 16.00 -2.06
C TYR A 272 -13.57 17.17 -2.66
N ALA A 273 -13.02 18.38 -2.57
CA ALA A 273 -13.51 19.49 -3.39
C ALA A 273 -13.40 19.14 -4.88
N GLY A 274 -14.34 19.59 -5.69
CA GLY A 274 -14.34 19.31 -7.12
C GLY A 274 -13.04 19.78 -7.77
N GLY A 275 -12.29 18.86 -8.38
CA GLY A 275 -10.99 19.11 -8.99
C GLY A 275 -9.78 18.58 -8.20
N ASP A 276 -9.91 18.40 -6.89
CA ASP A 276 -8.81 17.98 -6.00
C ASP A 276 -8.72 16.46 -5.82
N GLN A 277 -9.72 15.71 -6.34
CA GLN A 277 -9.76 14.26 -6.21
C GLN A 277 -8.62 13.57 -6.98
N PRO A 278 -8.17 12.41 -6.51
CA PRO A 278 -7.28 11.54 -7.29
C PRO A 278 -7.87 11.22 -8.66
N LYS A 279 -7.04 11.16 -9.68
CA LYS A 279 -7.51 10.81 -11.04
C LYS A 279 -8.08 9.41 -11.07
N ALA A 280 -9.27 9.27 -11.66
CA ALA A 280 -9.87 7.95 -11.89
C ALA A 280 -8.93 7.04 -12.70
N GLY A 281 -8.90 5.77 -12.36
CA GLY A 281 -8.10 4.76 -13.07
C GLY A 281 -8.48 4.68 -14.56
N LYS A 282 -7.54 4.31 -15.42
CA LYS A 282 -7.73 4.22 -16.88
C LYS A 282 -8.84 3.22 -17.29
N THR A 283 -9.18 2.28 -16.43
CA THR A 283 -10.20 1.22 -16.66
C THR A 283 -11.57 1.55 -16.06
N SER A 284 -11.79 2.81 -15.65
CA SER A 284 -13.05 3.16 -15.01
C SER A 284 -14.24 3.04 -15.97
N LYS A 285 -15.29 2.39 -15.48
CA LYS A 285 -16.58 2.22 -16.19
C LYS A 285 -17.62 3.13 -15.56
N LYS A 286 -18.49 3.71 -16.38
CA LYS A 286 -19.67 4.45 -15.92
C LYS A 286 -20.92 3.67 -16.29
N PRO A 287 -21.80 3.33 -15.33
CA PRO A 287 -23.13 2.82 -15.64
C PRO A 287 -23.93 3.85 -16.42
N THR A 288 -24.91 3.41 -17.19
CA THR A 288 -25.81 4.26 -17.94
C THR A 288 -27.27 3.84 -17.70
N GLY A 289 -28.16 4.80 -17.53
CA GLY A 289 -29.61 4.53 -17.39
C GLY A 289 -30.07 4.23 -15.97
N GLY A 290 -29.22 4.49 -14.96
CA GLY A 290 -29.55 4.33 -13.55
C GLY A 290 -29.96 5.63 -12.85
N LYS A 291 -29.95 5.57 -11.50
CA LYS A 291 -30.19 6.72 -10.65
C LYS A 291 -28.88 7.47 -10.39
N LYS A 292 -28.98 8.78 -10.12
CA LYS A 292 -27.85 9.56 -9.60
C LYS A 292 -27.82 9.47 -8.08
N LEU A 293 -26.63 9.32 -7.52
CA LEU A 293 -26.38 9.51 -6.09
C LEU A 293 -26.51 11.01 -5.81
N ALA A 294 -27.36 11.37 -4.87
CA ALA A 294 -27.65 12.76 -4.53
C ALA A 294 -27.15 13.11 -3.13
N VAL A 295 -27.24 14.39 -2.76
CA VAL A 295 -26.90 14.90 -1.45
C VAL A 295 -28.04 15.78 -0.95
N ARG A 296 -28.32 15.73 0.35
CA ARG A 296 -29.29 16.62 1.01
C ARG A 296 -28.61 17.35 2.16
N GLU A 297 -28.97 18.62 2.33
CA GLU A 297 -28.66 19.36 3.56
C GLU A 297 -29.33 18.66 4.75
N ARG A 298 -28.60 18.51 5.83
CA ARG A 298 -29.11 18.01 7.11
C ARG A 298 -29.13 19.13 8.12
N ALA A 299 -30.13 19.12 9.03
CA ALA A 299 -30.09 19.98 10.20
C ALA A 299 -28.79 19.72 10.95
N ALA A 300 -27.98 20.75 11.15
CA ALA A 300 -26.74 20.68 11.90
C ALA A 300 -27.07 20.19 13.31
N LYS A 301 -26.62 19.01 13.70
CA LYS A 301 -26.41 18.73 15.12
C LYS A 301 -25.19 19.58 15.46
N ALA A 302 -25.43 20.58 16.34
CA ALA A 302 -24.36 21.41 16.86
C ALA A 302 -23.31 20.54 17.56
N SER A 303 -22.34 20.08 16.83
CA SER A 303 -21.03 19.69 17.35
C SER A 303 -20.14 20.90 17.13
N ALA A 304 -20.20 21.81 18.10
CA ALA A 304 -19.16 22.81 18.23
C ALA A 304 -17.84 22.05 18.50
N GLN A 305 -17.09 21.76 17.48
CA GLN A 305 -15.66 21.46 17.63
C GLN A 305 -14.93 21.69 16.32
N SER A 306 -14.23 22.81 16.34
CA SER A 306 -12.93 23.07 15.74
C SER A 306 -12.73 22.56 14.31
N VAL A 307 -13.05 23.43 13.46
CA VAL A 307 -12.28 23.93 12.35
C VAL A 307 -11.03 23.08 12.08
N ASP A 308 -11.02 22.24 11.08
CA ASP A 308 -9.82 21.56 10.62
C ASP A 308 -9.66 21.62 9.09
N LEU A 309 -8.78 22.52 8.59
CA LEU A 309 -8.26 22.53 7.23
C LEU A 309 -7.22 21.41 7.06
N ASP A 310 -7.49 20.23 7.61
CA ASP A 310 -6.62 19.08 7.53
C ASP A 310 -7.14 18.12 6.46
N PRO A 311 -6.43 17.88 5.35
CA PRO A 311 -6.87 16.93 4.32
C PRO A 311 -7.06 15.49 4.84
N TRP A 312 -6.66 15.20 6.09
CA TRP A 312 -6.88 13.91 6.74
C TRP A 312 -8.24 13.79 7.43
N ASN A 313 -8.96 14.88 7.69
CA ASN A 313 -10.28 14.84 8.34
C ASN A 313 -11.43 14.53 7.36
N ASN A 314 -11.17 14.62 6.07
CA ASN A 314 -12.10 14.27 5.00
C ASN A 314 -11.94 12.83 4.47
N LEU A 315 -11.18 12.01 5.18
CA LEU A 315 -10.94 10.60 4.88
C LEU A 315 -11.21 9.74 6.12
N GLN A 316 -11.89 8.62 5.92
CA GLN A 316 -12.15 7.63 6.95
C GLN A 316 -11.74 6.24 6.46
N GLU A 317 -11.19 5.44 7.38
CA GLU A 317 -10.83 4.05 7.15
C GLU A 317 -11.58 3.12 8.11
N PHE A 318 -11.95 1.94 7.61
CA PHE A 318 -12.66 0.94 8.38
C PHE A 318 -12.15 -0.46 8.04
N ASP A 319 -11.87 -1.27 9.05
CA ASP A 319 -11.44 -2.66 8.88
C ASP A 319 -12.57 -3.62 9.27
N PHE A 320 -12.79 -4.63 8.43
CA PHE A 320 -13.77 -5.70 8.63
C PHE A 320 -13.10 -7.03 8.92
N ARG A 321 -13.75 -7.83 9.75
CA ARG A 321 -13.40 -9.23 9.98
C ARG A 321 -14.60 -10.11 9.67
N THR A 322 -14.46 -10.92 8.64
CA THR A 322 -15.51 -11.86 8.24
C THR A 322 -15.20 -13.23 8.84
N LYS A 323 -16.19 -13.83 9.50
CA LYS A 323 -16.09 -15.23 10.02
C LYS A 323 -16.05 -16.19 8.85
N ASN A 324 -14.86 -16.43 8.34
CA ASN A 324 -14.59 -17.28 7.19
C ASN A 324 -13.26 -18.02 7.41
N SER A 325 -12.87 -18.91 6.51
CA SER A 325 -11.63 -19.67 6.59
C SER A 325 -11.00 -19.85 5.22
N ALA A 326 -9.68 -19.91 5.19
CA ALA A 326 -8.91 -20.40 4.07
C ALA A 326 -8.33 -21.78 4.43
N ASP A 327 -7.92 -22.57 3.43
CA ASP A 327 -7.41 -23.95 3.59
C ASP A 327 -6.21 -24.11 2.64
N LEU A 328 -5.01 -24.06 3.19
CA LEU A 328 -3.76 -24.13 2.43
C LEU A 328 -3.35 -25.59 2.24
N VAL A 329 -3.50 -26.09 1.03
CA VAL A 329 -3.24 -27.50 0.70
C VAL A 329 -1.92 -27.63 -0.08
N ALA A 330 -0.89 -28.18 0.55
CA ALA A 330 0.32 -28.61 -0.15
C ALA A 330 0.03 -29.84 -1.03
N TRP A 331 0.64 -29.93 -2.20
CA TRP A 331 0.48 -31.13 -3.03
C TRP A 331 1.73 -32.01 -3.05
N PRO A 332 1.56 -33.35 -3.14
CA PRO A 332 2.67 -34.25 -3.24
C PRO A 332 3.37 -34.12 -4.59
N VAL A 333 4.69 -34.34 -4.62
CA VAL A 333 5.50 -34.34 -5.83
C VAL A 333 6.18 -35.69 -5.97
N ALA A 334 5.91 -36.39 -7.08
CA ALA A 334 6.56 -37.64 -7.45
C ALA A 334 7.41 -37.39 -8.71
N LEU A 335 8.71 -37.64 -8.60
CA LEU A 335 9.68 -37.48 -9.67
C LEU A 335 10.27 -38.84 -10.05
N ALA A 336 10.61 -39.04 -11.32
CA ALA A 336 11.29 -40.24 -11.79
C ALA A 336 12.51 -39.84 -12.64
N GLY A 337 13.64 -40.50 -12.42
CA GLY A 337 14.86 -40.26 -13.17
C GLY A 337 16.01 -41.12 -12.72
N GLY A 338 17.07 -41.21 -13.57
CA GLY A 338 18.31 -41.89 -13.29
C GLY A 338 19.39 -40.96 -12.72
N ALA A 339 20.47 -41.56 -12.19
CA ALA A 339 21.64 -40.81 -11.75
C ALA A 339 22.23 -39.97 -12.88
N GLY A 340 22.49 -38.69 -12.63
CA GLY A 340 22.98 -37.72 -13.59
C GLY A 340 21.88 -36.94 -14.33
N GLU A 341 20.63 -37.38 -14.31
CA GLU A 341 19.50 -36.69 -14.95
C GLU A 341 19.07 -35.43 -14.15
N THR A 342 18.60 -34.44 -14.89
CA THR A 342 17.96 -33.24 -14.29
C THR A 342 16.46 -33.31 -14.55
N VAL A 343 15.69 -33.21 -13.50
CA VAL A 343 14.21 -33.25 -13.53
C VAL A 343 13.61 -31.94 -13.08
N LYS A 344 12.46 -31.58 -13.63
CA LYS A 344 11.66 -30.43 -13.19
C LYS A 344 10.74 -30.87 -12.05
N ALA A 345 10.66 -30.02 -11.02
CA ALA A 345 9.81 -30.25 -9.85
C ALA A 345 8.99 -29.01 -9.57
N ASP A 346 7.69 -29.11 -9.72
CA ASP A 346 6.74 -28.05 -9.41
C ASP A 346 6.22 -28.23 -7.97
N PHE A 347 6.91 -27.61 -7.02
CA PHE A 347 6.46 -27.59 -5.63
C PHE A 347 5.40 -26.51 -5.43
N GLY A 348 4.63 -26.61 -4.36
CA GLY A 348 3.71 -25.55 -4.00
C GLY A 348 2.48 -25.98 -3.22
N PHE A 349 1.50 -25.09 -3.20
CA PHE A 349 0.24 -25.27 -2.51
C PHE A 349 -0.89 -24.51 -3.23
N ARG A 350 -2.12 -24.74 -2.79
CA ARG A 350 -3.28 -23.93 -3.19
C ARG A 350 -4.12 -23.60 -1.99
N ASN A 351 -4.86 -22.51 -2.06
CA ASN A 351 -5.92 -22.22 -1.12
C ASN A 351 -7.20 -22.90 -1.57
N ASN A 352 -7.67 -23.92 -0.87
CA ASN A 352 -8.94 -24.62 -1.14
C ASN A 352 -10.11 -23.99 -0.41
N GLY A 353 -9.84 -23.13 0.56
CA GLY A 353 -10.88 -22.46 1.33
C GLY A 353 -11.64 -21.42 0.53
N PRO A 354 -12.82 -21.02 1.04
CA PRO A 354 -13.60 -19.95 0.40
C PRO A 354 -12.97 -18.56 0.57
N ALA A 355 -12.18 -18.34 1.64
CA ALA A 355 -11.65 -17.02 1.94
C ALA A 355 -10.36 -16.68 1.17
N TRP A 356 -10.24 -15.44 0.74
CA TRP A 356 -8.95 -14.84 0.46
C TRP A 356 -8.29 -14.38 1.76
N VAL A 357 -6.97 -14.26 1.77
CA VAL A 357 -6.22 -13.76 2.94
C VAL A 357 -5.25 -12.69 2.48
N ALA A 358 -5.29 -11.53 3.13
CA ALA A 358 -4.38 -10.44 2.81
C ALA A 358 -3.90 -9.71 4.07
N TYR A 359 -2.60 -9.45 4.14
CA TYR A 359 -1.98 -8.66 5.21
C TYR A 359 -1.71 -7.23 4.73
N LEU A 360 -2.80 -6.51 4.43
CA LEU A 360 -2.78 -5.20 3.77
C LEU A 360 -2.11 -4.10 4.60
N ARG A 361 -2.10 -4.22 5.94
CA ARG A 361 -1.52 -3.22 6.84
C ARG A 361 -0.02 -3.43 7.06
N SER A 362 0.44 -4.67 7.17
CA SER A 362 1.85 -4.99 7.42
C SER A 362 2.65 -5.22 6.13
N GLY A 363 2.00 -5.64 5.05
CA GLY A 363 2.67 -6.05 3.82
C GLY A 363 3.50 -7.34 3.96
N GLU A 364 3.34 -8.06 5.07
CA GLU A 364 4.05 -9.33 5.31
C GLU A 364 3.49 -10.46 4.44
N SER A 365 4.30 -11.49 4.22
CA SER A 365 3.84 -12.69 3.51
C SER A 365 2.78 -13.42 4.32
N VAL A 366 1.67 -13.78 3.65
CA VAL A 366 0.56 -14.54 4.26
C VAL A 366 1.03 -15.92 4.70
N ALA A 367 1.84 -16.59 3.88
CA ALA A 367 2.39 -17.89 4.19
C ALA A 367 3.81 -18.06 3.62
N ARG A 368 4.53 -19.00 4.19
CA ARG A 368 5.79 -19.51 3.71
C ARG A 368 5.62 -20.95 3.28
N THR A 369 6.17 -21.31 2.13
CA THR A 369 6.34 -22.69 1.71
C THR A 369 7.74 -23.14 2.07
N ASP A 370 7.83 -24.23 2.81
CA ASP A 370 9.04 -24.87 3.29
C ASP A 370 9.24 -26.18 2.53
N ILE A 371 10.32 -26.27 1.76
CA ILE A 371 10.58 -27.39 0.85
C ILE A 371 11.85 -28.10 1.31
N VAL A 372 11.72 -29.33 1.77
CA VAL A 372 12.84 -30.21 2.10
C VAL A 372 13.17 -31.06 0.88
N ILE A 373 14.40 -30.98 0.41
CA ILE A 373 14.86 -31.68 -0.80
C ILE A 373 15.21 -33.12 -0.45
N PRO A 374 14.74 -34.13 -1.21
CA PRO A 374 15.08 -35.53 -0.99
C PRO A 374 16.59 -35.78 -1.08
N ALA A 375 17.13 -36.63 -0.21
CA ALA A 375 18.52 -37.05 -0.26
C ALA A 375 18.89 -37.66 -1.63
N GLY A 376 20.12 -37.47 -2.05
CA GLY A 376 20.61 -37.92 -3.38
C GLY A 376 20.27 -36.99 -4.54
N THR A 377 19.66 -35.82 -4.25
CA THR A 377 19.37 -34.81 -5.26
C THR A 377 19.98 -33.46 -4.90
N LYS A 378 20.25 -32.67 -5.92
CA LYS A 378 20.80 -31.31 -5.79
C LYS A 378 20.01 -30.33 -6.63
N VAL A 379 19.58 -29.23 -6.04
CA VAL A 379 18.88 -28.16 -6.75
C VAL A 379 19.87 -27.42 -7.63
N THR A 380 19.55 -27.32 -8.92
CA THR A 380 20.34 -26.61 -9.94
C THR A 380 19.70 -25.31 -10.39
N LYS A 381 18.37 -25.17 -10.17
CA LYS A 381 17.65 -23.93 -10.46
C LYS A 381 16.59 -23.67 -9.40
N VAL A 382 16.53 -22.44 -8.95
CA VAL A 382 15.62 -21.94 -7.92
C VAL A 382 14.75 -20.82 -8.50
N PRO A 383 13.42 -20.84 -8.32
CA PRO A 383 12.57 -19.76 -8.78
C PRO A 383 12.74 -18.49 -7.95
N ALA A 384 12.36 -17.35 -8.52
CA ALA A 384 12.33 -16.08 -7.80
C ALA A 384 11.41 -16.18 -6.55
N GLY A 385 11.78 -15.49 -5.47
CA GLY A 385 11.04 -15.54 -4.19
C GLY A 385 11.35 -16.74 -3.31
N CYS A 386 12.22 -17.66 -3.77
CA CYS A 386 12.72 -18.77 -2.97
C CYS A 386 14.21 -18.58 -2.64
N HIS A 387 14.62 -18.98 -1.45
CA HIS A 387 16.01 -18.96 -1.02
C HIS A 387 16.39 -20.26 -0.30
N GLY A 388 17.64 -20.70 -0.51
CA GLY A 388 18.18 -21.90 0.13
C GLY A 388 18.57 -21.62 1.57
N VAL A 389 18.32 -22.59 2.45
CA VAL A 389 18.70 -22.57 3.85
C VAL A 389 19.40 -23.86 4.24
N ASN A 390 20.04 -23.88 5.42
CA ASN A 390 20.57 -25.10 6.01
C ASN A 390 19.41 -26.05 6.43
N ALA A 391 19.71 -27.30 6.72
CA ALA A 391 18.70 -28.28 7.12
C ALA A 391 17.89 -27.86 8.37
N ASP A 392 18.51 -27.13 9.27
CA ASP A 392 17.91 -26.54 10.47
C ASP A 392 17.12 -25.23 10.19
N GLY A 393 17.11 -24.73 8.95
CA GLY A 393 16.43 -23.49 8.57
C GLY A 393 17.25 -22.21 8.76
N THR A 394 18.49 -22.30 9.20
CA THR A 394 19.38 -21.14 9.33
C THR A 394 19.82 -20.61 7.96
N THR A 395 20.18 -19.32 7.92
CA THR A 395 20.58 -18.63 6.69
C THR A 395 21.82 -19.28 6.06
N ARG A 396 21.84 -19.35 4.73
CA ARG A 396 22.92 -19.89 3.92
C ARG A 396 23.30 -18.86 2.84
N GLU A 397 24.61 -18.69 2.59
CA GLU A 397 25.10 -17.78 1.57
C GLU A 397 24.77 -18.28 0.14
N GLN A 398 24.94 -19.58 -0.12
CA GLN A 398 24.68 -20.18 -1.42
C GLN A 398 23.28 -20.78 -1.49
N THR A 399 22.43 -20.20 -2.33
CA THR A 399 21.07 -20.70 -2.56
C THR A 399 21.06 -22.04 -3.31
N LEU A 400 21.93 -22.25 -4.31
CA LEU A 400 21.96 -23.49 -5.08
C LEU A 400 22.50 -24.65 -4.26
N GLY A 401 21.93 -25.83 -4.46
CA GLY A 401 22.33 -27.07 -3.78
C GLY A 401 22.05 -27.08 -2.28
N ALA A 402 21.16 -26.23 -1.78
CA ALA A 402 20.70 -26.25 -0.40
C ALA A 402 19.81 -27.48 -0.13
N PRO A 403 19.82 -28.06 1.09
CA PRO A 403 18.97 -29.18 1.45
C PRO A 403 17.50 -28.78 1.71
N ARG A 404 17.25 -27.47 1.89
CA ARG A 404 15.94 -26.93 2.24
C ARG A 404 15.75 -25.53 1.64
N TYR A 405 14.53 -25.19 1.28
CA TYR A 405 14.18 -23.90 0.66
C TYR A 405 12.95 -23.29 1.31
N PHE A 406 12.99 -21.97 1.46
CA PHE A 406 11.84 -21.17 1.85
C PHE A 406 11.38 -20.30 0.69
N CYS A 407 10.07 -20.37 0.38
CA CYS A 407 9.42 -19.56 -0.65
C CYS A 407 8.30 -18.75 -0.03
N SER A 408 8.26 -17.45 -0.29
CA SER A 408 7.25 -16.53 0.25
C SER A 408 6.12 -16.31 -0.74
N THR A 409 4.88 -16.14 -0.24
CA THR A 409 3.70 -15.87 -1.07
C THR A 409 3.57 -14.41 -1.49
N GLY A 410 4.09 -13.49 -0.72
CA GLY A 410 3.66 -12.09 -0.71
C GLY A 410 2.54 -11.86 0.30
N HIS A 411 1.98 -10.65 0.29
CA HIS A 411 0.99 -10.21 1.29
C HIS A 411 -0.47 -10.57 0.95
N VAL A 412 -0.71 -11.26 -0.16
CA VAL A 412 -2.04 -11.71 -0.61
C VAL A 412 -1.99 -13.17 -1.03
N VAL A 413 -2.99 -13.92 -0.64
CA VAL A 413 -3.34 -15.27 -1.11
C VAL A 413 -4.83 -15.26 -1.42
N GLY A 414 -5.17 -15.30 -2.72
CA GLY A 414 -6.56 -15.32 -3.19
C GLY A 414 -7.28 -16.62 -2.85
N GLU A 415 -8.62 -16.57 -2.89
CA GLU A 415 -9.44 -17.77 -2.85
C GLU A 415 -9.13 -18.66 -4.05
N ARG A 416 -8.93 -19.95 -3.85
CA ARG A 416 -8.60 -20.95 -4.87
C ARG A 416 -7.29 -20.69 -5.62
N GLU A 417 -6.48 -19.72 -5.18
CA GLU A 417 -5.22 -19.40 -5.80
C GLU A 417 -4.21 -20.54 -5.63
N LYS A 418 -3.41 -20.75 -6.69
CA LYS A 418 -2.36 -21.76 -6.76
C LYS A 418 -0.99 -21.10 -6.82
N PHE A 419 -0.14 -21.45 -5.88
CA PHE A 419 1.27 -21.04 -5.85
C PHE A 419 2.14 -22.19 -6.31
N THR A 420 2.86 -22.01 -7.42
CA THR A 420 3.75 -23.01 -7.99
C THR A 420 5.18 -22.46 -8.01
N TYR A 421 6.10 -23.24 -7.47
CA TYR A 421 7.53 -22.94 -7.43
C TYR A 421 8.27 -23.96 -8.32
N PRO A 422 8.65 -23.60 -9.57
CA PRO A 422 9.30 -24.50 -10.50
C PRO A 422 10.81 -24.59 -10.19
N PHE A 423 11.23 -25.72 -9.66
CA PHE A 423 12.64 -26.04 -9.42
C PHE A 423 13.20 -26.97 -10.51
N GLU A 424 14.52 -27.00 -10.66
CA GLU A 424 15.23 -28.07 -11.37
C GLU A 424 16.15 -28.79 -10.39
N LEU A 425 16.05 -30.13 -10.35
CA LEU A 425 16.84 -30.99 -9.48
C LEU A 425 17.69 -31.95 -10.32
N LYS A 426 18.98 -31.97 -10.07
CA LYS A 426 19.88 -33.02 -10.57
C LYS A 426 19.82 -34.22 -9.63
N ILE A 427 19.51 -35.39 -10.12
CA ILE A 427 19.59 -36.65 -9.38
C ILE A 427 21.06 -37.10 -9.39
N GLU A 428 21.72 -37.02 -8.24
CA GLU A 428 23.10 -37.50 -8.11
C GLU A 428 23.15 -39.01 -7.92
N GLN A 429 22.21 -39.54 -7.11
CA GLN A 429 21.94 -40.94 -6.90
C GLN A 429 20.50 -41.17 -6.50
N VAL A 430 19.90 -42.27 -6.90
CA VAL A 430 18.58 -42.70 -6.43
C VAL A 430 18.74 -43.37 -5.06
N VAL A 431 18.33 -42.70 -4.01
CA VAL A 431 18.37 -43.23 -2.65
C VAL A 431 17.01 -43.83 -2.32
N ALA A 432 17.00 -45.12 -1.99
CA ALA A 432 15.75 -45.83 -1.63
C ALA A 432 15.08 -45.15 -0.43
N ASN A 433 13.79 -44.89 -0.55
CA ASN A 433 12.97 -44.21 0.47
C ASN A 433 13.42 -42.81 0.86
N ALA A 434 14.26 -42.13 0.04
CA ALA A 434 14.55 -40.74 0.26
C ALA A 434 13.27 -39.92 0.12
N ALA A 435 12.89 -39.29 1.23
CA ALA A 435 11.70 -38.46 1.30
C ALA A 435 12.10 -37.00 1.53
N GLY A 436 11.56 -36.11 0.71
CA GLY A 436 11.46 -34.69 0.97
C GLY A 436 10.03 -34.33 1.40
N SER A 437 9.79 -33.05 1.58
CA SER A 437 8.45 -32.55 1.90
C SER A 437 8.24 -31.13 1.39
N VAL A 438 6.97 -30.80 1.17
CA VAL A 438 6.49 -29.43 0.99
C VAL A 438 5.56 -29.16 2.17
N SER A 439 5.80 -28.08 2.91
CA SER A 439 4.90 -27.63 3.99
C SER A 439 4.57 -26.17 3.78
N VAL A 440 3.35 -25.75 4.09
CA VAL A 440 2.89 -24.36 3.96
C VAL A 440 2.31 -23.87 5.28
N GLY A 441 2.54 -22.60 5.62
CA GLY A 441 2.01 -21.99 6.84
C GLY A 441 2.83 -20.81 7.33
N GLN A 442 2.68 -20.48 8.60
CA GLN A 442 3.47 -19.46 9.26
C GLN A 442 4.86 -20.02 9.62
N TRP A 443 5.88 -19.24 9.40
CA TRP A 443 7.21 -19.62 9.85
C TRP A 443 7.35 -19.44 11.38
N THR A 444 7.96 -20.42 12.02
CA THR A 444 8.45 -20.34 13.40
C THR A 444 9.88 -20.87 13.46
N PRO A 445 10.67 -20.58 14.53
CA PRO A 445 12.00 -21.16 14.70
C PRO A 445 12.02 -22.69 14.65
N GLU A 446 10.92 -23.34 15.08
CA GLU A 446 10.77 -24.80 15.11
C GLU A 446 10.33 -25.40 13.76
N GLY A 447 10.00 -24.55 12.77
CA GLY A 447 9.54 -24.96 11.45
C GLY A 447 8.30 -24.22 10.98
N THR A 448 7.55 -24.83 10.07
CA THR A 448 6.30 -24.27 9.55
C THR A 448 5.13 -24.72 10.40
N LYS A 449 4.36 -23.76 10.92
CA LYS A 449 3.15 -24.00 11.72
C LYS A 449 1.91 -23.62 10.91
N GLY A 450 0.83 -24.39 11.04
CA GLY A 450 -0.44 -24.06 10.41
C GLY A 450 -1.01 -22.72 10.85
N GLN A 451 -1.73 -22.08 9.98
CA GLN A 451 -2.33 -20.76 10.23
C GLN A 451 -3.62 -20.92 11.07
N PRO A 452 -3.90 -20.04 12.03
CA PRO A 452 -5.07 -20.17 12.92
C PRO A 452 -6.42 -20.07 12.19
N TRP A 453 -6.44 -19.52 10.99
CA TRP A 453 -7.63 -19.42 10.13
C TRP A 453 -7.75 -20.57 9.13
N ASP A 454 -6.80 -21.50 9.13
CA ASP A 454 -6.84 -22.74 8.36
C ASP A 454 -7.37 -23.86 9.27
N PRO A 455 -8.54 -24.43 8.99
CA PRO A 455 -9.13 -25.45 9.86
C PRO A 455 -8.54 -26.86 9.67
N ASN A 456 -7.71 -27.08 8.62
CA ASN A 456 -7.24 -28.42 8.25
C ASN A 456 -5.72 -28.51 8.10
N HIS A 457 -5.00 -28.42 9.21
CA HIS A 457 -3.52 -28.49 9.19
C HIS A 457 -2.95 -29.86 8.74
N ALA A 458 -3.78 -30.90 8.59
CA ALA A 458 -3.31 -32.20 8.13
C ALA A 458 -2.86 -32.19 6.65
N ASN A 459 -3.39 -31.26 5.84
CA ASN A 459 -3.06 -31.12 4.43
C ASN A 459 -2.05 -29.99 4.13
N ASP A 460 -1.57 -29.29 5.17
CA ASP A 460 -0.52 -28.27 5.06
C ASP A 460 0.82 -28.87 4.65
N LYS A 461 0.96 -30.20 4.66
CA LYS A 461 2.19 -30.91 4.34
C LYS A 461 1.96 -32.05 3.35
N ALA A 462 2.87 -32.16 2.38
CA ALA A 462 2.86 -33.23 1.40
C ALA A 462 4.27 -33.83 1.22
N SER A 463 4.35 -35.06 0.74
CA SER A 463 5.61 -35.76 0.47
C SER A 463 6.19 -35.39 -0.88
N VAL A 464 7.52 -35.41 -0.95
CA VAL A 464 8.30 -35.36 -2.19
C VAL A 464 9.08 -36.65 -2.31
N VAL A 465 8.86 -37.42 -3.38
CA VAL A 465 9.53 -38.71 -3.59
C VAL A 465 10.22 -38.75 -4.95
N ILE A 466 11.34 -39.46 -5.02
CA ILE A 466 12.07 -39.71 -6.27
C ILE A 466 12.20 -41.20 -6.46
N SER A 467 11.79 -41.68 -7.64
CA SER A 467 11.89 -43.10 -8.05
C SER A 467 12.86 -43.27 -9.18
N ALA A 468 13.47 -44.45 -9.28
CA ALA A 468 14.22 -44.84 -10.47
C ALA A 468 13.28 -44.98 -11.69
N LYS A 469 13.78 -44.64 -12.88
CA LYS A 469 12.99 -44.62 -14.13
C LYS A 469 12.51 -46.02 -14.56
N ASP A 470 13.20 -47.10 -14.13
CA ASP A 470 12.97 -48.46 -14.55
C ASP A 470 12.57 -49.44 -13.41
N GLY A 471 12.24 -48.93 -12.23
CA GLY A 471 11.90 -49.74 -11.08
C GLY A 471 10.38 -49.94 -10.95
N GLY A 472 9.88 -51.10 -11.33
CA GLY A 472 8.50 -51.49 -11.05
C GLY A 472 8.14 -51.37 -9.58
N ALA A 473 6.91 -50.97 -9.32
CA ALA A 473 6.24 -50.64 -8.09
C ALA A 473 6.33 -49.15 -7.70
N THR A 474 5.46 -48.38 -8.30
CA THR A 474 5.02 -47.08 -7.79
C THR A 474 4.44 -47.28 -6.40
N PRO A 475 4.99 -46.71 -5.33
CA PRO A 475 4.20 -46.54 -4.11
C PRO A 475 3.12 -45.52 -4.46
N SER A 476 1.91 -46.00 -4.66
CA SER A 476 0.72 -45.16 -4.73
C SER A 476 0.72 -44.30 -3.47
N PRO A 477 0.67 -42.98 -3.56
CA PRO A 477 0.48 -42.14 -2.39
C PRO A 477 -0.87 -42.55 -1.80
N THR A 478 -0.83 -43.26 -0.67
CA THR A 478 -2.03 -43.53 0.11
C THR A 478 -2.52 -42.17 0.61
N ALA A 479 -3.36 -41.54 -0.17
CA ALA A 479 -4.20 -40.48 0.33
C ALA A 479 -5.08 -41.16 1.40
N THR A 480 -4.79 -40.90 2.66
CA THR A 480 -5.72 -41.20 3.73
C THR A 480 -6.90 -40.27 3.49
N ALA A 481 -7.84 -40.75 2.71
CA ALA A 481 -9.15 -40.13 2.54
C ALA A 481 -9.85 -40.27 3.88
N THR A 482 -9.76 -39.27 4.72
CA THR A 482 -10.66 -39.12 5.85
C THR A 482 -12.03 -38.81 5.26
N ALA A 483 -12.94 -39.73 5.42
CA ALA A 483 -14.32 -39.66 4.94
C ALA A 483 -14.96 -38.33 5.37
N SER A 484 -15.51 -37.65 4.39
CA SER A 484 -16.46 -36.54 4.58
C SER A 484 -17.63 -37.04 5.45
N PRO A 485 -18.02 -36.33 6.50
CA PRO A 485 -19.24 -36.71 7.22
C PRO A 485 -20.44 -36.39 6.33
N THR A 486 -21.11 -37.45 5.90
CA THR A 486 -22.42 -37.38 5.27
C THR A 486 -23.39 -36.72 6.25
N ALA A 487 -23.95 -35.58 5.87
CA ALA A 487 -25.03 -34.95 6.60
C ALA A 487 -26.28 -35.83 6.58
N THR A 488 -26.54 -36.49 7.68
CA THR A 488 -27.81 -37.19 7.92
C THR A 488 -28.80 -36.13 8.43
N ALA A 489 -29.75 -35.80 7.60
CA ALA A 489 -30.93 -35.05 7.99
C ALA A 489 -31.79 -35.92 8.93
N THR A 490 -31.94 -35.48 10.16
CA THR A 490 -32.95 -36.04 11.07
C THR A 490 -33.94 -34.96 11.45
N SER A 491 -35.17 -35.24 11.08
CA SER A 491 -36.37 -34.43 11.31
C SER A 491 -36.76 -34.37 12.78
N SER A 492 -37.24 -33.20 13.17
CA SER A 492 -38.25 -32.83 14.15
C SER A 492 -38.63 -33.78 15.29
N ALA A 493 -38.52 -33.28 16.50
CA ALA A 493 -39.58 -33.49 17.53
C ALA A 493 -39.63 -32.29 18.47
N SER A 494 -40.80 -31.70 18.54
CA SER A 494 -41.24 -30.73 19.53
C SER A 494 -41.26 -31.37 20.94
N ALA A 495 -40.84 -30.57 21.94
CA ALA A 495 -41.34 -30.74 23.31
C ALA A 495 -41.24 -29.45 24.11
N THR A 496 -42.32 -28.93 24.39
CA THR A 496 -42.97 -28.14 25.41
C THR A 496 -42.16 -27.71 26.64
N ALA A 497 -42.46 -26.48 27.00
CA ALA A 497 -42.05 -25.64 28.12
C ALA A 497 -42.08 -26.28 29.50
N THR A 498 -41.21 -25.80 30.40
CA THR A 498 -41.60 -25.52 31.79
C THR A 498 -40.69 -24.41 32.37
N SER A 499 -41.36 -23.50 33.02
CA SER A 499 -40.92 -22.30 33.74
C SER A 499 -40.09 -22.62 35.00
N GLY A 500 -39.22 -21.69 35.41
CA GLY A 500 -38.68 -21.69 36.78
C GLY A 500 -37.59 -20.63 37.04
N ALA A 501 -38.03 -19.48 37.53
CA ALA A 501 -37.53 -18.62 38.62
C ALA A 501 -36.03 -18.19 38.72
N THR A 502 -35.86 -16.90 38.62
CA THR A 502 -35.10 -15.96 39.48
C THR A 502 -33.78 -16.34 40.15
N ALA A 503 -32.75 -15.53 39.89
CA ALA A 503 -31.94 -14.90 40.94
C ALA A 503 -31.05 -13.77 40.40
N ASN A 504 -31.03 -12.70 41.14
CA ASN A 504 -30.22 -11.48 41.05
C ASN A 504 -28.71 -11.74 40.96
N GLY A 505 -27.99 -10.82 40.31
CA GLY A 505 -26.54 -10.71 40.55
C GLY A 505 -25.82 -9.78 39.60
N GLY A 506 -25.63 -8.55 40.02
CA GLY A 506 -24.38 -7.79 39.88
C GLY A 506 -23.92 -7.38 38.48
N LEU A 507 -24.11 -6.10 38.19
CA LEU A 507 -23.40 -5.35 37.15
C LEU A 507 -21.91 -5.29 37.47
N ALA A 508 -21.07 -5.96 36.67
CA ALA A 508 -19.65 -5.71 36.66
C ALA A 508 -19.34 -4.66 35.57
N ALA A 509 -18.94 -3.47 36.02
CA ALA A 509 -18.41 -2.43 35.17
C ALA A 509 -17.03 -2.87 34.64
N THR A 510 -16.92 -3.18 33.35
CA THR A 510 -15.63 -3.35 32.69
C THR A 510 -15.15 -1.98 32.20
N GLY A 511 -14.27 -1.37 33.03
CA GLY A 511 -13.50 -0.20 32.65
C GLY A 511 -12.58 -0.53 31.48
N SER A 512 -12.59 0.30 30.46
CA SER A 512 -11.75 0.19 29.28
C SER A 512 -10.29 0.42 29.66
N SER A 513 -9.43 -0.58 29.48
CA SER A 513 -7.98 -0.49 29.58
C SER A 513 -7.33 -0.02 28.24
N ALA A 514 -7.86 1.08 27.68
CA ALA A 514 -7.31 1.69 26.48
C ALA A 514 -5.98 2.46 26.70
N GLY A 515 -5.54 2.62 27.97
CA GLY A 515 -4.33 3.38 28.31
C GLY A 515 -3.01 2.64 28.21
N THR A 516 -3.01 1.32 28.19
CA THR A 516 -1.77 0.53 28.23
C THR A 516 -1.26 0.06 26.86
N LEU A 517 -2.07 0.15 25.80
CA LEU A 517 -1.64 -0.19 24.45
C LEU A 517 -0.95 0.96 23.69
N ALA A 518 -1.14 2.20 24.14
CA ALA A 518 -0.49 3.37 23.53
C ALA A 518 1.02 3.46 23.85
N LEU A 519 1.47 2.88 24.97
CA LEU A 519 2.89 2.88 25.35
C LEU A 519 3.70 1.77 24.66
N GLY A 520 3.06 0.67 24.24
CA GLY A 520 3.74 -0.43 23.52
C GLY A 520 4.07 -0.10 22.07
N GLY A 521 3.22 0.69 21.39
CA GLY A 521 3.41 1.09 19.99
C GLY A 521 4.59 2.06 19.78
N ALA A 522 4.79 2.99 20.71
CA ALA A 522 5.87 3.98 20.61
C ALA A 522 7.27 3.37 20.79
N VAL A 523 7.40 2.29 21.57
CA VAL A 523 8.68 1.59 21.78
C VAL A 523 9.06 0.76 20.58
N LEU A 524 8.10 0.15 19.87
CA LEU A 524 8.38 -0.64 18.66
C LEU A 524 8.76 0.23 17.45
N VAL A 525 8.18 1.42 17.32
CA VAL A 525 8.58 2.37 16.28
C VAL A 525 9.97 2.95 16.53
N ALA A 526 10.34 3.20 17.80
CA ALA A 526 11.68 3.65 18.16
C ALA A 526 12.74 2.55 17.95
N ALA A 527 12.41 1.28 18.20
CA ALA A 527 13.30 0.14 17.98
C ALA A 527 13.47 -0.18 16.47
N GLY A 528 12.40 -0.09 15.68
CA GLY A 528 12.44 -0.29 14.22
C GLY A 528 13.24 0.80 13.50
N GLY A 529 13.07 2.07 13.88
CA GLY A 529 13.82 3.19 13.32
C GLY A 529 15.32 3.13 13.64
N GLY A 530 15.68 2.67 14.83
CA GLY A 530 17.07 2.49 15.25
C GLY A 530 17.80 1.38 14.48
N LEU A 531 17.12 0.29 14.15
CA LEU A 531 17.68 -0.81 13.37
C LEU A 531 17.94 -0.41 11.90
N VAL A 532 17.03 0.33 11.27
CA VAL A 532 17.22 0.81 9.89
C VAL A 532 18.40 1.78 9.77
N LEU A 533 18.62 2.63 10.77
CA LEU A 533 19.77 3.54 10.81
C LEU A 533 21.09 2.80 11.08
N ALA A 534 21.08 1.73 11.89
CA ALA A 534 22.26 0.91 12.15
C ALA A 534 22.68 0.09 10.91
N PHE A 535 21.73 -0.45 10.15
CA PHE A 535 22.03 -1.16 8.90
C PHE A 535 22.54 -0.24 7.78
N ARG A 536 22.05 0.99 7.68
CA ARG A 536 22.56 1.98 6.72
C ARG A 536 24.00 2.42 7.02
N ARG A 537 24.40 2.48 8.28
CA ARG A 537 25.79 2.84 8.66
C ARG A 537 26.80 1.71 8.41
N LYS A 538 26.37 0.45 8.39
CA LYS A 538 27.26 -0.70 8.21
C LYS A 538 27.61 -0.99 6.75
N ASN A 539 26.82 -0.52 5.79
CA ASN A 539 27.06 -0.71 4.35
C ASN A 539 27.77 0.47 3.66
N GLY A 540 28.26 1.46 4.43
CA GLY A 540 28.94 2.66 3.94
C GLY A 540 30.48 2.64 4.01
N THR A 541 31.09 1.53 4.38
CA THR A 541 32.56 1.40 4.44
C THR A 541 33.05 0.17 3.69
N HIS A 542 33.00 0.19 2.36
CA HIS A 542 33.91 -0.54 1.47
C HIS A 542 33.76 0.00 0.04
N ALA A 543 34.88 0.55 -0.45
CA ALA A 543 35.36 1.02 -1.74
C ALA A 543 35.23 2.50 -2.01
#